data_bbdf4762ee5762e21cde2052c92850eb
#
_entry.id   bbdf4762ee5762e21cde2052c92850eb
#
_cell.length_a   1.000
_cell.length_b   1.000
_cell.length_c   1.000
_cell.angle_alpha   90.00
_cell.angle_beta   90.00
_cell.angle_gamma   90.00
#
_symmetry.space_group_name_H-M   'P 1'
#
loop_
_entity.id
_entity.type
_entity.pdbx_description
1 polymer ?
#
loop_
_entity_poly.entity_id
_entity_poly.type
_entity_poly.pdbx_seq_one_letter_code
_entity_poly.pdbx_strand_id
1 'polypeptide(L)'
;TTGETEAVVRAMSKSIYDNIAISRVTNYVNVRAQASTGSEVVGKIYNNCAATILDTVDGEGGKWYHIQSGSVTGYIKAQYFATGEEASKIAREVGTTYAKVTNTSTLRLRETPSLEGKTLDLLSADAEYEVIGEEGDFAKISVDNDLVGYVYKDYITTQVDFKQAVSVAEEQQQKAEEEKLKQEANAAIENLEQVKKKAEEESRAAETTAAAKETTAAAKETTKASETSYSGTIEANPSESKAAETKAPTTAAATKATTASGVGPGGGPGTGGTSSSGNEVTNATRSAVVAYAKQFLGNPYVYGGTSLTNGADCSGFTMSVFAHFGISTGRSSRDQAAKGKEVAVSAVQPGDLLFYASGNYINHVALYIGNGQVIHASTAKSGIKISPSNYRTPCKAVSFLN
;
A
#
# COMPACT_ATOMS: atom_id res chain seq x y z
N THR A 1 25.06 -19.17 -50.70
CA THR A 1 24.93 -17.74 -50.29
C THR A 1 23.81 -17.53 -49.26
N THR A 2 22.87 -18.44 -49.05
CA THR A 2 21.81 -18.35 -48.03
C THR A 2 22.26 -18.83 -46.66
N GLY A 3 23.25 -19.75 -46.55
CA GLY A 3 23.75 -20.27 -45.29
C GLY A 3 24.70 -19.33 -44.52
N GLU A 4 25.41 -18.46 -45.26
CA GLU A 4 26.34 -17.48 -44.66
C GLU A 4 25.60 -16.28 -44.08
N THR A 5 24.45 -15.91 -44.65
CA THR A 5 23.60 -14.83 -44.15
C THR A 5 22.87 -15.22 -42.85
N GLU A 6 22.41 -16.47 -42.75
CA GLU A 6 21.83 -16.99 -41.48
C GLU A 6 22.85 -17.15 -40.35
N ALA A 7 24.08 -17.54 -40.69
CA ALA A 7 25.17 -17.64 -39.70
C ALA A 7 25.62 -16.25 -39.20
N VAL A 8 25.66 -15.24 -40.08
CA VAL A 8 25.98 -13.84 -39.73
C VAL A 8 24.88 -13.19 -38.92
N VAL A 9 23.60 -13.44 -39.24
CA VAL A 9 22.45 -12.95 -38.45
C VAL A 9 22.40 -13.63 -37.06
N ARG A 10 22.77 -14.90 -36.99
CA ARG A 10 22.88 -15.62 -35.69
C ARG A 10 24.06 -15.12 -34.85
N ALA A 11 25.12 -14.63 -35.47
CA ALA A 11 26.29 -14.05 -34.76
C ALA A 11 26.04 -12.61 -34.25
N MET A 12 25.01 -11.91 -34.73
CA MET A 12 24.72 -10.54 -34.37
C MET A 12 23.68 -10.34 -33.25
N SER A 13 22.93 -11.36 -32.88
CA SER A 13 22.05 -11.29 -31.70
C SER A 13 22.63 -12.07 -30.52
N LYS A 14 23.71 -11.55 -29.91
CA LYS A 14 24.08 -12.03 -28.59
C LYS A 14 22.91 -11.77 -27.64
N SER A 15 22.26 -12.85 -27.25
CA SER A 15 21.21 -12.79 -26.22
C SER A 15 21.81 -12.23 -24.93
N ILE A 16 21.06 -11.44 -24.17
CA ILE A 16 21.44 -10.99 -22.82
C ILE A 16 21.83 -12.16 -21.91
N TYR A 17 21.42 -13.37 -22.26
CA TYR A 17 21.69 -14.59 -21.52
C TYR A 17 23.06 -15.23 -21.85
N ASP A 18 23.74 -14.83 -22.94
CA ASP A 18 24.93 -15.55 -23.44
C ASP A 18 26.21 -15.30 -22.61
N ASN A 19 26.28 -14.19 -21.87
CA ASN A 19 27.41 -13.81 -21.02
C ASN A 19 27.07 -13.77 -19.53
N ILE A 20 25.96 -14.37 -19.14
CA ILE A 20 25.49 -14.37 -17.75
C ILE A 20 26.01 -15.62 -17.03
N ALA A 21 26.49 -15.44 -15.81
CA ALA A 21 26.74 -16.54 -14.87
C ALA A 21 25.67 -16.48 -13.76
N ILE A 22 25.16 -17.62 -13.36
CA ILE A 22 24.14 -17.71 -12.32
C ILE A 22 24.70 -18.46 -11.12
N SER A 23 24.63 -17.86 -9.94
CA SER A 23 25.09 -18.46 -8.69
C SER A 23 24.26 -19.69 -8.29
N ARG A 24 24.97 -20.74 -7.88
CA ARG A 24 24.40 -22.02 -7.43
C ARG A 24 24.91 -22.29 -6.01
N VAL A 25 24.26 -21.69 -5.03
CA VAL A 25 24.63 -21.76 -3.61
C VAL A 25 23.40 -22.10 -2.77
N THR A 26 23.59 -22.74 -1.62
CA THR A 26 22.44 -23.13 -0.76
C THR A 26 21.79 -21.90 -0.11
N ASN A 27 22.59 -20.95 0.33
CA ASN A 27 22.11 -19.71 0.96
C ASN A 27 22.84 -18.52 0.32
N TYR A 28 24.06 -18.21 0.75
CA TYR A 28 24.92 -17.20 0.14
C TYR A 28 26.39 -17.59 0.24
N VAL A 29 27.22 -16.95 -0.56
CA VAL A 29 28.68 -17.01 -0.52
C VAL A 29 29.23 -15.59 -0.52
N ASN A 30 30.34 -15.37 0.19
CA ASN A 30 31.02 -14.10 0.23
C ASN A 30 31.75 -13.84 -1.11
N VAL A 31 31.55 -12.63 -1.65
CA VAL A 31 32.38 -12.05 -2.71
C VAL A 31 33.53 -11.33 -2.03
N ARG A 32 34.75 -11.53 -2.52
CA ARG A 32 35.98 -11.08 -1.85
C ARG A 32 36.79 -10.12 -2.69
N ALA A 33 37.57 -9.27 -2.04
CA ALA A 33 38.43 -8.30 -2.74
C ALA A 33 39.57 -8.97 -3.55
N GLN A 34 39.98 -10.19 -3.19
CA GLN A 34 41.02 -10.97 -3.90
C GLN A 34 40.62 -12.47 -3.97
N ALA A 35 41.27 -13.24 -4.83
CA ALA A 35 41.02 -14.67 -5.02
C ALA A 35 41.55 -15.53 -3.84
N SER A 36 41.17 -15.22 -2.63
CA SER A 36 41.55 -15.90 -1.38
C SER A 36 40.42 -15.84 -0.35
N THR A 37 40.25 -16.93 0.40
CA THR A 37 39.25 -17.04 1.48
C THR A 37 39.58 -16.15 2.69
N GLY A 38 40.83 -15.74 2.86
CA GLY A 38 41.28 -14.79 3.88
C GLY A 38 41.13 -13.31 3.50
N SER A 39 40.79 -13.01 2.24
CA SER A 39 40.63 -11.65 1.76
C SER A 39 39.34 -10.98 2.30
N GLU A 40 39.35 -9.66 2.31
CA GLU A 40 38.20 -8.83 2.70
C GLU A 40 36.92 -9.22 1.95
N VAL A 41 35.78 -9.19 2.65
CA VAL A 41 34.45 -9.43 2.08
C VAL A 41 33.89 -8.10 1.56
N VAL A 42 33.65 -8.02 0.25
CA VAL A 42 33.07 -6.83 -0.41
C VAL A 42 31.57 -6.94 -0.62
N GLY A 43 31.01 -8.16 -0.53
CA GLY A 43 29.58 -8.39 -0.66
C GLY A 43 29.21 -9.87 -0.46
N LYS A 44 27.93 -10.16 -0.61
CA LYS A 44 27.32 -11.49 -0.56
C LYS A 44 26.55 -11.75 -1.84
N ILE A 45 26.66 -12.96 -2.38
CA ILE A 45 25.84 -13.42 -3.48
C ILE A 45 24.98 -14.59 -3.02
N TYR A 46 23.68 -14.46 -3.25
CA TYR A 46 22.68 -15.46 -2.87
C TYR A 46 22.40 -16.40 -4.05
N ASN A 47 21.64 -17.47 -3.79
CA ASN A 47 21.26 -18.39 -4.85
C ASN A 47 20.47 -17.71 -5.97
N ASN A 48 20.71 -18.15 -7.21
CA ASN A 48 20.06 -17.62 -8.42
C ASN A 48 20.31 -16.10 -8.68
N CYS A 49 21.40 -15.56 -8.15
CA CYS A 49 21.84 -14.22 -8.52
C CYS A 49 22.66 -14.27 -9.82
N ALA A 50 22.47 -13.26 -10.66
CA ALA A 50 23.22 -13.10 -11.89
C ALA A 50 24.51 -12.31 -11.67
N ALA A 51 25.54 -12.70 -12.42
CA ALA A 51 26.81 -12.00 -12.48
C ALA A 51 27.39 -12.05 -13.90
N THR A 52 28.20 -11.04 -14.22
CA THR A 52 29.08 -11.05 -15.40
C THR A 52 30.46 -11.50 -14.95
N ILE A 53 31.05 -12.49 -15.61
CA ILE A 53 32.43 -12.91 -15.40
C ILE A 53 33.32 -11.93 -16.17
N LEU A 54 34.16 -11.19 -15.44
CA LEU A 54 35.14 -10.25 -16.00
C LEU A 54 36.44 -10.96 -16.35
N ASP A 55 36.87 -11.91 -15.50
CA ASP A 55 38.12 -12.67 -15.68
C ASP A 55 38.04 -13.99 -14.89
N THR A 56 38.92 -14.93 -15.24
CA THR A 56 39.14 -16.20 -14.55
C THR A 56 40.60 -16.28 -14.11
N VAL A 57 40.81 -16.45 -12.81
CA VAL A 57 42.14 -16.49 -12.21
C VAL A 57 42.37 -17.75 -11.40
N ASP A 58 43.61 -18.15 -11.24
CA ASP A 58 44.01 -19.16 -10.26
C ASP A 58 44.17 -18.50 -8.89
N GLY A 59 43.54 -19.03 -7.89
CA GLY A 59 43.56 -18.51 -6.54
C GLY A 59 43.60 -19.60 -5.49
N GLU A 60 43.33 -19.27 -4.23
CA GLU A 60 43.35 -20.21 -3.13
C GLU A 60 42.34 -21.35 -3.33
N GLY A 61 42.88 -22.59 -3.47
CA GLY A 61 42.07 -23.80 -3.59
C GLY A 61 41.37 -23.95 -4.93
N GLY A 62 41.88 -23.37 -6.03
CA GLY A 62 41.40 -23.61 -7.39
C GLY A 62 41.08 -22.35 -8.20
N LYS A 63 40.17 -22.51 -9.16
CA LYS A 63 39.73 -21.40 -10.03
C LYS A 63 38.78 -20.44 -9.32
N TRP A 64 38.98 -19.15 -9.56
CA TRP A 64 38.15 -18.05 -9.11
C TRP A 64 37.69 -17.23 -10.31
N TYR A 65 36.47 -16.72 -10.24
CA TYR A 65 35.95 -15.72 -11.15
C TYR A 65 36.07 -14.33 -10.54
N HIS A 66 36.63 -13.39 -11.30
CA HIS A 66 36.44 -11.97 -11.07
C HIS A 66 35.09 -11.62 -11.66
N ILE A 67 34.14 -11.17 -10.85
CA ILE A 67 32.75 -10.95 -11.24
C ILE A 67 32.30 -9.51 -10.99
N GLN A 68 31.28 -9.11 -11.73
CA GLN A 68 30.43 -7.97 -11.41
C GLN A 68 28.97 -8.46 -11.29
N SER A 69 28.32 -8.13 -10.17
CA SER A 69 26.92 -8.43 -9.90
C SER A 69 26.29 -7.25 -9.17
N GLY A 70 25.48 -6.47 -9.88
CA GLY A 70 25.00 -5.18 -9.39
C GLY A 70 26.15 -4.20 -9.10
N SER A 71 26.15 -3.66 -7.91
CA SER A 71 27.21 -2.77 -7.40
C SER A 71 28.47 -3.51 -6.95
N VAL A 72 28.40 -4.86 -6.80
CA VAL A 72 29.49 -5.67 -6.26
C VAL A 72 30.45 -6.10 -7.36
N THR A 73 31.72 -5.77 -7.21
CA THR A 73 32.83 -6.29 -8.02
C THR A 73 33.83 -7.00 -7.11
N GLY A 74 34.24 -8.21 -7.45
CA GLY A 74 35.17 -8.97 -6.64
C GLY A 74 35.33 -10.41 -7.09
N TYR A 75 35.92 -11.26 -6.23
CA TYR A 75 36.32 -12.61 -6.54
C TYR A 75 35.48 -13.64 -5.79
N ILE A 76 35.15 -14.73 -6.49
CA ILE A 76 34.39 -15.85 -5.93
C ILE A 76 34.85 -17.16 -6.57
N LYS A 77 34.85 -18.28 -5.83
CA LYS A 77 35.22 -19.59 -6.40
C LYS A 77 34.29 -19.95 -7.55
N ALA A 78 34.87 -20.38 -8.69
CA ALA A 78 34.17 -20.71 -9.92
C ALA A 78 33.12 -21.82 -9.73
N GLN A 79 33.34 -22.74 -8.79
CA GLN A 79 32.44 -23.86 -8.47
C GLN A 79 31.03 -23.41 -8.02
N TYR A 80 30.85 -22.14 -7.64
CA TYR A 80 29.57 -21.62 -7.18
C TYR A 80 28.71 -21.06 -8.31
N PHE A 81 29.13 -21.21 -9.58
CA PHE A 81 28.40 -20.68 -10.72
C PHE A 81 28.09 -21.77 -11.77
N ALA A 82 26.88 -21.67 -12.31
CA ALA A 82 26.60 -22.19 -13.64
C ALA A 82 27.03 -21.15 -14.68
N THR A 83 27.54 -21.63 -15.82
CA THR A 83 27.98 -20.79 -16.95
C THR A 83 27.51 -21.40 -18.27
N GLY A 84 27.61 -20.64 -19.38
CA GLY A 84 27.25 -21.11 -20.71
C GLY A 84 25.75 -21.49 -20.82
N GLU A 85 25.45 -22.59 -21.51
CA GLU A 85 24.07 -23.02 -21.77
C GLU A 85 23.26 -23.31 -20.49
N GLU A 86 23.91 -23.87 -19.46
CA GLU A 86 23.27 -24.10 -18.17
C GLU A 86 22.83 -22.78 -17.52
N ALA A 87 23.72 -21.79 -17.48
CA ALA A 87 23.40 -20.48 -16.96
C ALA A 87 22.29 -19.79 -17.75
N SER A 88 22.35 -19.84 -19.09
CA SER A 88 21.31 -19.28 -19.97
C SER A 88 19.94 -19.90 -19.71
N LYS A 89 19.88 -21.21 -19.48
CA LYS A 89 18.63 -21.90 -19.14
C LYS A 89 18.08 -21.41 -17.80
N ILE A 90 18.92 -21.41 -16.77
CA ILE A 90 18.52 -20.95 -15.43
C ILE A 90 18.10 -19.47 -15.47
N ALA A 91 18.85 -18.63 -16.18
CA ALA A 91 18.55 -17.21 -16.28
C ALA A 91 17.17 -16.92 -16.85
N ARG A 92 16.71 -17.72 -17.83
CA ARG A 92 15.34 -17.61 -18.36
C ARG A 92 14.27 -18.01 -17.37
N GLU A 93 14.59 -18.90 -16.44
CA GLU A 93 13.67 -19.35 -15.39
C GLU A 93 13.61 -18.36 -14.21
N VAL A 94 14.76 -17.75 -13.85
CA VAL A 94 14.86 -16.91 -12.64
C VAL A 94 14.77 -15.42 -12.92
N GLY A 95 14.99 -14.99 -14.16
CA GLY A 95 14.83 -13.60 -14.59
C GLY A 95 13.38 -13.15 -14.50
N THR A 96 13.17 -11.90 -14.16
CA THR A 96 11.84 -11.28 -14.19
C THR A 96 11.82 -10.26 -15.31
N THR A 97 10.91 -10.44 -16.26
CA THR A 97 10.69 -9.45 -17.32
C THR A 97 9.66 -8.44 -16.84
N TYR A 98 10.02 -7.17 -16.89
CA TYR A 98 9.10 -6.06 -16.65
C TYR A 98 8.83 -5.30 -17.93
N ALA A 99 7.58 -4.88 -18.10
CA ALA A 99 7.14 -3.97 -19.16
C ALA A 99 6.89 -2.59 -18.58
N LYS A 100 7.35 -1.57 -19.29
CA LYS A 100 7.02 -0.17 -19.05
C LYS A 100 6.24 0.36 -20.24
N VAL A 101 5.13 1.03 -19.99
CA VAL A 101 4.33 1.66 -21.04
C VAL A 101 5.11 2.84 -21.61
N THR A 102 5.17 2.90 -22.96
CA THR A 102 5.89 3.95 -23.71
C THR A 102 4.98 4.54 -24.79
N ASN A 103 5.32 5.75 -25.24
CA ASN A 103 4.61 6.48 -26.31
C ASN A 103 3.13 6.82 -26.01
N THR A 104 2.66 6.55 -24.81
CA THR A 104 1.31 6.91 -24.33
C THR A 104 1.33 7.03 -22.81
N SER A 105 0.42 7.80 -22.22
CA SER A 105 0.28 7.90 -20.76
C SER A 105 -0.45 6.69 -20.15
N THR A 106 -1.30 6.03 -20.95
CA THR A 106 -2.06 4.84 -20.52
C THR A 106 -2.15 3.82 -21.66
N LEU A 107 -2.16 2.54 -21.30
CA LEU A 107 -2.27 1.42 -22.24
C LEU A 107 -3.42 0.49 -21.82
N ARG A 108 -4.23 0.07 -22.78
CA ARG A 108 -5.34 -0.86 -22.51
C ARG A 108 -4.81 -2.25 -22.18
N LEU A 109 -5.17 -2.75 -21.01
CA LEU A 109 -5.04 -4.15 -20.65
C LEU A 109 -6.27 -4.89 -21.18
N ARG A 110 -6.07 -5.95 -21.94
CA ARG A 110 -7.15 -6.67 -22.64
C ARG A 110 -7.32 -8.09 -22.10
N GLU A 111 -8.53 -8.61 -22.21
CA GLU A 111 -8.87 -9.98 -21.79
C GLU A 111 -8.23 -11.03 -22.69
N THR A 112 -8.08 -10.73 -23.98
CA THR A 112 -7.52 -11.63 -25.00
C THR A 112 -6.40 -10.93 -25.78
N PRO A 113 -5.46 -11.67 -26.41
CA PRO A 113 -4.37 -11.12 -27.23
C PRO A 113 -4.90 -10.65 -28.60
N SER A 114 -5.81 -9.67 -28.59
CA SER A 114 -6.45 -9.10 -29.79
C SER A 114 -6.78 -7.63 -29.57
N LEU A 115 -6.68 -6.83 -30.63
CA LEU A 115 -7.09 -5.41 -30.61
C LEU A 115 -8.59 -5.24 -30.34
N GLU A 116 -9.39 -6.27 -30.67
CA GLU A 116 -10.83 -6.34 -30.40
C GLU A 116 -11.15 -6.89 -29.00
N GLY A 117 -10.13 -7.41 -28.29
CA GLY A 117 -10.31 -7.94 -26.94
C GLY A 117 -10.88 -6.90 -25.99
N LYS A 118 -11.80 -7.33 -25.12
CA LYS A 118 -12.42 -6.49 -24.09
C LYS A 118 -11.32 -5.85 -23.21
N THR A 119 -11.44 -4.54 -23.00
CA THR A 119 -10.57 -3.82 -22.08
C THR A 119 -10.92 -4.17 -20.64
N LEU A 120 -9.93 -4.68 -19.89
CA LEU A 120 -10.05 -5.01 -18.48
C LEU A 120 -9.72 -3.79 -17.61
N ASP A 121 -8.66 -3.04 -17.97
CA ASP A 121 -8.20 -1.86 -17.24
C ASP A 121 -7.33 -0.97 -18.15
N LEU A 122 -6.91 0.19 -17.63
CA LEU A 122 -5.93 1.08 -18.24
C LEU A 122 -4.67 1.11 -17.36
N LEU A 123 -3.55 0.67 -17.94
CA LEU A 123 -2.26 0.65 -17.29
C LEU A 123 -1.56 2.01 -17.41
N SER A 124 -1.00 2.52 -16.34
CA SER A 124 -0.27 3.80 -16.31
C SER A 124 1.17 3.64 -16.83
N ALA A 125 1.70 4.68 -17.49
CA ALA A 125 3.13 4.76 -17.83
C ALA A 125 4.02 5.03 -16.59
N ASP A 126 3.43 5.39 -15.43
CA ASP A 126 4.16 5.65 -14.20
C ASP A 126 4.56 4.38 -13.43
N ALA A 127 4.08 3.22 -13.88
CA ALA A 127 4.31 1.94 -13.23
C ALA A 127 5.01 0.94 -14.16
N GLU A 128 5.63 -0.06 -13.55
CA GLU A 128 6.21 -1.23 -14.22
C GLU A 128 5.36 -2.46 -13.91
N TYR A 129 5.20 -3.33 -14.92
CA TYR A 129 4.32 -4.49 -14.86
C TYR A 129 5.09 -5.75 -15.22
N GLU A 130 4.87 -6.83 -14.48
CA GLU A 130 5.50 -8.11 -14.75
C GLU A 130 4.95 -8.75 -16.03
N VAL A 131 5.84 -9.11 -16.96
CA VAL A 131 5.51 -9.91 -18.15
C VAL A 131 5.62 -11.38 -17.79
N ILE A 132 4.50 -12.10 -17.90
CA ILE A 132 4.42 -13.54 -17.55
C ILE A 132 4.28 -14.45 -18.75
N GLY A 133 4.28 -13.89 -19.96
CA GLY A 133 4.20 -14.62 -21.23
C GLY A 133 4.02 -13.70 -22.41
N GLU A 134 4.00 -14.30 -23.58
CA GLU A 134 3.79 -13.60 -24.87
C GLU A 134 2.92 -14.45 -25.78
N GLU A 135 2.06 -13.80 -26.57
CA GLU A 135 1.21 -14.44 -27.57
C GLU A 135 1.07 -13.52 -28.80
N GLY A 136 1.72 -13.90 -29.90
CA GLY A 136 1.79 -13.06 -31.11
C GLY A 136 2.39 -11.68 -30.81
N ASP A 137 1.67 -10.63 -31.15
CA ASP A 137 2.06 -9.23 -30.95
C ASP A 137 1.70 -8.70 -29.55
N PHE A 138 1.27 -9.58 -28.65
CA PHE A 138 0.84 -9.21 -27.30
C PHE A 138 1.77 -9.79 -26.24
N ALA A 139 2.00 -9.00 -25.17
CA ALA A 139 2.61 -9.45 -23.92
C ALA A 139 1.51 -9.72 -22.88
N LYS A 140 1.62 -10.85 -22.19
CA LYS A 140 0.76 -11.18 -21.05
C LYS A 140 1.32 -10.56 -19.81
N ILE A 141 0.56 -9.69 -19.17
CA ILE A 141 0.95 -8.88 -18.03
C ILE A 141 0.24 -9.36 -16.77
N SER A 142 1.00 -9.53 -15.69
CA SER A 142 0.48 -9.62 -14.33
C SER A 142 0.58 -8.24 -13.68
N VAL A 143 -0.56 -7.61 -13.47
CA VAL A 143 -0.63 -6.26 -12.87
C VAL A 143 -0.48 -6.35 -11.36
N ASP A 144 -1.25 -7.24 -10.77
CA ASP A 144 -1.17 -7.72 -9.39
C ASP A 144 -1.70 -9.16 -9.33
N ASN A 145 -1.83 -9.74 -8.15
CA ASN A 145 -2.32 -11.13 -8.01
C ASN A 145 -3.76 -11.32 -8.50
N ASP A 146 -4.50 -10.24 -8.64
CA ASP A 146 -5.95 -10.26 -8.91
C ASP A 146 -6.30 -9.81 -10.33
N LEU A 147 -5.31 -9.39 -11.14
CA LEU A 147 -5.51 -8.91 -12.50
C LEU A 147 -4.38 -9.31 -13.45
N VAL A 148 -4.73 -10.10 -14.44
CA VAL A 148 -3.87 -10.53 -15.55
C VAL A 148 -4.57 -10.22 -16.87
N GLY A 149 -3.81 -9.81 -17.87
CA GLY A 149 -4.35 -9.54 -19.21
C GLY A 149 -3.25 -9.36 -20.25
N TYR A 150 -3.60 -8.85 -21.42
CA TYR A 150 -2.72 -8.69 -22.58
C TYR A 150 -2.58 -7.23 -22.96
N VAL A 151 -1.36 -6.81 -23.30
CA VAL A 151 -1.06 -5.50 -23.89
C VAL A 151 -0.35 -5.65 -25.23
N TYR A 152 -0.57 -4.71 -26.13
CA TYR A 152 0.08 -4.70 -27.44
C TYR A 152 1.53 -4.25 -27.30
N LYS A 153 2.48 -5.04 -27.86
CA LYS A 153 3.92 -4.89 -27.62
C LYS A 153 4.51 -3.57 -28.13
N ASP A 154 3.95 -2.96 -29.16
CA ASP A 154 4.46 -1.70 -29.73
C ASP A 154 4.38 -0.51 -28.76
N TYR A 155 3.60 -0.64 -27.68
CA TYR A 155 3.44 0.41 -26.66
C TYR A 155 4.15 0.10 -25.35
N ILE A 156 5.04 -0.90 -25.35
CA ILE A 156 5.86 -1.23 -24.18
C ILE A 156 7.33 -1.37 -24.55
N THR A 157 8.19 -1.08 -23.58
CA THR A 157 9.58 -1.55 -23.57
C THR A 157 9.71 -2.58 -22.46
N THR A 158 10.52 -3.60 -22.70
CA THR A 158 10.75 -4.68 -21.72
C THR A 158 12.19 -4.68 -21.23
N GLN A 159 12.37 -4.97 -19.94
CA GLN A 159 13.65 -5.18 -19.31
C GLN A 159 13.60 -6.47 -18.51
N VAL A 160 14.69 -7.23 -18.54
CA VAL A 160 14.83 -8.43 -17.70
C VAL A 160 15.69 -8.09 -16.50
N ASP A 161 15.14 -8.25 -15.33
CA ASP A 161 15.83 -8.05 -14.06
C ASP A 161 16.21 -9.39 -13.43
N PHE A 162 17.41 -9.43 -12.86
CA PHE A 162 17.94 -10.54 -12.11
C PHE A 162 18.25 -10.13 -10.68
N LYS A 163 18.11 -11.06 -9.76
CA LYS A 163 18.71 -10.89 -8.44
C LYS A 163 20.22 -10.73 -8.58
N GLN A 164 20.80 -9.83 -7.82
CA GLN A 164 22.22 -9.49 -7.86
C GLN A 164 22.86 -9.68 -6.47
N ALA A 165 24.18 -9.68 -6.43
CA ALA A 165 24.92 -9.63 -5.18
C ALA A 165 24.59 -8.35 -4.41
N VAL A 166 24.70 -8.42 -3.10
CA VAL A 166 24.48 -7.29 -2.20
C VAL A 166 25.84 -6.89 -1.60
N SER A 167 26.25 -5.65 -1.78
CA SER A 167 27.46 -5.13 -1.17
C SER A 167 27.32 -4.99 0.34
N VAL A 168 28.45 -4.94 1.05
CA VAL A 168 28.43 -4.66 2.50
C VAL A 168 27.76 -3.32 2.80
N ALA A 169 27.98 -2.31 1.95
CA ALA A 169 27.37 -0.99 2.10
C ALA A 169 25.84 -1.05 1.88
N GLU A 170 25.36 -1.73 0.85
CA GLU A 170 23.93 -1.92 0.60
C GLU A 170 23.25 -2.69 1.72
N GLU A 171 23.89 -3.76 2.25
CA GLU A 171 23.34 -4.50 3.41
C GLU A 171 23.20 -3.60 4.65
N GLN A 172 24.17 -2.74 4.88
CA GLN A 172 24.12 -1.76 5.97
C GLN A 172 23.03 -0.71 5.73
N GLN A 173 22.91 -0.23 4.50
CA GLN A 173 21.88 0.75 4.13
C GLN A 173 20.47 0.15 4.24
N GLN A 174 20.27 -1.09 3.81
CA GLN A 174 18.98 -1.79 3.95
C GLN A 174 18.59 -1.95 5.43
N LYS A 175 19.54 -2.35 6.29
CA LYS A 175 19.31 -2.45 7.74
C LYS A 175 19.01 -1.09 8.37
N ALA A 176 19.72 -0.03 7.96
CA ALA A 176 19.49 1.31 8.45
C ALA A 176 18.11 1.86 8.02
N GLU A 177 17.69 1.58 6.79
CA GLU A 177 16.35 1.97 6.30
C GLU A 177 15.23 1.19 7.01
N GLU A 178 15.40 -0.11 7.23
CA GLU A 178 14.46 -0.93 8.01
C GLU A 178 14.32 -0.38 9.44
N GLU A 179 15.43 -0.09 10.09
CA GLU A 179 15.44 0.48 11.44
C GLU A 179 14.80 1.87 11.47
N LYS A 180 15.09 2.71 10.48
CA LYS A 180 14.47 4.02 10.32
C LYS A 180 12.95 3.92 10.18
N LEU A 181 12.44 3.02 9.33
CA LEU A 181 11.00 2.79 9.18
C LEU A 181 10.35 2.34 10.50
N LYS A 182 11.02 1.50 11.29
CA LYS A 182 10.56 1.10 12.63
C LYS A 182 10.53 2.29 13.60
N GLN A 183 11.56 3.12 13.59
CA GLN A 183 11.62 4.31 14.44
C GLN A 183 10.55 5.34 14.05
N GLU A 184 10.34 5.59 12.76
CA GLU A 184 9.27 6.46 12.26
C GLU A 184 7.89 5.98 12.69
N ALA A 185 7.64 4.66 12.63
CA ALA A 185 6.38 4.07 13.06
C ALA A 185 6.17 4.21 14.58
N ASN A 186 7.19 3.91 15.36
CA ASN A 186 7.12 4.05 16.83
C ASN A 186 6.87 5.52 17.22
N ALA A 187 7.59 6.45 16.62
CA ALA A 187 7.40 7.88 16.87
C ALA A 187 5.99 8.36 16.49
N ALA A 188 5.44 7.88 15.36
CA ALA A 188 4.08 8.22 14.95
C ALA A 188 3.02 7.63 15.89
N ILE A 189 3.22 6.42 16.40
CA ILE A 189 2.35 5.77 17.39
C ILE A 189 2.41 6.51 18.74
N GLU A 190 3.59 6.84 19.23
CA GLU A 190 3.76 7.64 20.44
C GLU A 190 3.09 9.01 20.33
N ASN A 191 3.25 9.69 19.20
CA ASN A 191 2.57 10.95 18.95
C ASN A 191 1.05 10.79 18.99
N LEU A 192 0.50 9.71 18.39
CA LEU A 192 -0.93 9.41 18.43
C LEU A 192 -1.42 9.23 19.87
N GLU A 193 -0.68 8.49 20.71
CA GLU A 193 -1.02 8.27 22.12
C GLU A 193 -1.02 9.58 22.92
N GLN A 194 -0.03 10.45 22.67
CA GLN A 194 0.04 11.77 23.31
C GLN A 194 -1.14 12.66 22.90
N VAL A 195 -1.48 12.70 21.60
CA VAL A 195 -2.60 13.48 21.07
C VAL A 195 -3.94 12.95 21.62
N LYS A 196 -4.14 11.64 21.70
CA LYS A 196 -5.33 11.02 22.31
C LYS A 196 -5.45 11.40 23.79
N LYS A 197 -4.37 11.27 24.56
CA LYS A 197 -4.36 11.63 25.99
C LYS A 197 -4.72 13.10 26.19
N LYS A 198 -4.14 14.00 25.40
CA LYS A 198 -4.45 15.43 25.45
C LYS A 198 -5.95 15.69 25.14
N ALA A 199 -6.49 15.05 24.11
CA ALA A 199 -7.90 15.16 23.74
C ALA A 199 -8.84 14.66 24.85
N GLU A 200 -8.50 13.56 25.52
CA GLU A 200 -9.25 13.04 26.65
C GLU A 200 -9.21 13.98 27.87
N GLU A 201 -8.05 14.57 28.17
CA GLU A 201 -7.89 15.57 29.25
C GLU A 201 -8.71 16.82 28.97
N GLU A 202 -8.69 17.34 27.72
CA GLU A 202 -9.49 18.47 27.29
C GLU A 202 -11.01 18.20 27.38
N SER A 203 -11.45 17.00 26.96
CA SER A 203 -12.84 16.57 27.06
C SER A 203 -13.30 16.50 28.53
N ARG A 204 -12.50 15.90 29.41
CA ARG A 204 -12.78 15.80 30.83
C ARG A 204 -12.84 17.18 31.51
N ALA A 205 -11.94 18.11 31.12
CA ALA A 205 -11.95 19.47 31.62
C ALA A 205 -13.20 20.24 31.19
N ALA A 206 -13.65 20.03 29.93
CA ALA A 206 -14.88 20.63 29.39
C ALA A 206 -16.14 20.11 30.11
N GLU A 207 -16.21 18.80 30.38
CA GLU A 207 -17.31 18.19 31.14
C GLU A 207 -17.37 18.73 32.58
N THR A 208 -16.22 18.86 33.26
CA THR A 208 -16.16 19.41 34.62
C THR A 208 -16.61 20.87 34.66
N THR A 209 -16.27 21.67 33.61
CA THR A 209 -16.67 23.06 33.48
C THR A 209 -18.16 23.20 33.17
N ALA A 210 -18.74 22.28 32.36
CA ALA A 210 -20.16 22.23 32.08
C ALA A 210 -20.98 21.87 33.33
N ALA A 211 -20.55 20.85 34.08
CA ALA A 211 -21.19 20.44 35.34
C ALA A 211 -21.14 21.55 36.42
N ALA A 212 -20.04 22.32 36.49
CA ALA A 212 -19.91 23.46 37.38
C ALA A 212 -20.84 24.62 36.99
N LYS A 213 -21.09 24.83 35.67
CA LYS A 213 -22.07 25.83 35.19
C LYS A 213 -23.51 25.43 35.44
N GLU A 214 -23.83 24.15 35.33
CA GLU A 214 -25.18 23.62 35.63
C GLU A 214 -25.50 23.71 37.12
N THR A 215 -24.56 23.39 38.01
CA THR A 215 -24.71 23.55 39.47
C THR A 215 -24.87 25.02 39.86
N THR A 216 -24.20 25.94 39.17
CA THR A 216 -24.35 27.41 39.45
C THR A 216 -25.67 27.97 38.90
N ALA A 217 -26.21 27.41 37.83
CA ALA A 217 -27.52 27.74 37.29
C ALA A 217 -28.66 27.22 38.23
N ALA A 218 -28.55 25.99 38.68
CA ALA A 218 -29.52 25.40 39.64
C ALA A 218 -29.52 26.14 41.00
N ALA A 219 -28.37 26.59 41.48
CA ALA A 219 -28.26 27.39 42.71
C ALA A 219 -28.84 28.81 42.56
N LYS A 220 -28.88 29.38 41.33
CA LYS A 220 -29.53 30.66 41.06
C LYS A 220 -31.08 30.53 40.92
N GLU A 221 -31.58 29.42 40.50
CA GLU A 221 -33.04 29.15 40.45
C GLU A 221 -33.62 28.90 41.83
N THR A 222 -32.91 28.21 42.72
CA THR A 222 -33.38 27.96 44.10
C THR A 222 -33.38 29.23 44.95
N THR A 223 -32.59 30.26 44.64
CA THR A 223 -32.64 31.54 45.40
C THR A 223 -33.73 32.48 44.90
N LYS A 224 -34.38 32.24 43.74
CA LYS A 224 -35.45 33.05 43.19
C LYS A 224 -36.86 32.51 43.56
N ALA A 225 -36.95 31.29 44.12
CA ALA A 225 -38.21 30.67 44.52
C ALA A 225 -38.57 30.86 46.00
N SER A 226 -37.81 31.66 46.79
CA SER A 226 -38.02 31.87 48.22
C SER A 226 -38.73 33.15 48.60
N GLU A 227 -39.16 33.98 47.63
CA GLU A 227 -39.93 35.21 47.98
C GLU A 227 -41.22 35.28 47.17
N THR A 228 -42.22 34.48 47.52
CA THR A 228 -43.62 34.81 47.39
C THR A 228 -44.47 33.67 48.03
N SER A 229 -44.73 33.80 49.28
CA SER A 229 -45.84 33.06 49.94
C SER A 229 -46.72 34.05 50.66
N TYR A 230 -47.97 33.95 50.40
CA TYR A 230 -49.08 34.04 51.30
C TYR A 230 -50.34 34.63 50.64
N SER A 231 -51.34 33.84 50.49
CA SER A 231 -52.72 34.04 50.94
C SER A 231 -53.72 33.22 50.08
N GLY A 232 -54.34 32.25 50.68
CA GLY A 232 -55.76 32.16 50.78
C GLY A 232 -56.51 31.10 49.98
N THR A 233 -56.88 30.05 50.74
CA THR A 233 -58.20 29.36 50.89
C THR A 233 -58.80 28.52 49.73
N ILE A 234 -58.81 27.20 49.98
CA ILE A 234 -59.92 26.19 50.07
C ILE A 234 -60.89 26.10 48.87
N GLU A 235 -60.97 24.91 48.23
CA GLU A 235 -61.98 23.87 48.34
C GLU A 235 -61.85 22.77 47.27
N ALA A 236 -61.87 21.59 47.79
CA ALA A 236 -62.43 20.27 47.42
C ALA A 236 -62.64 19.88 45.92
N ASN A 237 -61.99 18.81 45.56
CA ASN A 237 -62.27 17.48 45.02
C ASN A 237 -63.68 17.15 44.44
N PRO A 238 -63.96 16.02 43.70
CA PRO A 238 -63.07 15.06 43.01
C PRO A 238 -63.64 14.58 41.62
N SER A 239 -62.91 13.64 41.04
CA SER A 239 -63.35 12.48 40.25
C SER A 239 -62.93 12.34 38.78
N GLU A 240 -62.26 11.25 38.63
CA GLU A 240 -62.46 10.11 37.74
C GLU A 240 -62.15 10.25 36.23
N SER A 241 -61.15 9.57 35.84
CA SER A 241 -61.09 8.27 35.10
C SER A 241 -60.96 8.29 33.57
N LYS A 242 -60.16 7.32 33.18
CA LYS A 242 -60.10 6.48 31.94
C LYS A 242 -59.40 7.04 30.69
N ALA A 243 -58.25 6.47 30.43
CA ALA A 243 -57.89 5.39 29.47
C ALA A 243 -58.38 5.52 28.01
N ALA A 244 -57.47 5.41 27.10
CA ALA A 244 -57.41 4.54 25.93
C ALA A 244 -56.68 5.22 24.76
N GLU A 245 -55.54 4.67 24.42
CA GLU A 245 -55.22 3.84 23.23
C GLU A 245 -55.45 4.44 21.83
N THR A 246 -54.39 4.30 21.10
CA THR A 246 -54.18 3.77 19.73
C THR A 246 -53.97 4.74 18.54
N LYS A 247 -52.90 4.31 17.87
CA LYS A 247 -52.65 4.28 16.40
C LYS A 247 -52.04 5.45 15.67
N ALA A 248 -50.87 5.14 15.18
CA ALA A 248 -50.33 5.65 13.88
C ALA A 248 -51.30 5.27 12.73
N PRO A 249 -51.22 5.86 11.54
CA PRO A 249 -50.13 5.61 10.61
C PRO A 249 -49.81 6.71 9.56
N THR A 250 -48.61 6.52 8.96
CA THR A 250 -48.20 6.67 7.52
C THR A 250 -48.58 7.90 6.68
N THR A 251 -47.64 8.38 6.00
CA THR A 251 -47.32 8.47 4.57
C THR A 251 -46.81 9.85 4.10
N ALA A 252 -45.62 9.82 3.61
CA ALA A 252 -45.13 10.14 2.25
C ALA A 252 -45.24 11.55 1.70
N ALA A 253 -44.11 11.88 1.06
CA ALA A 253 -43.89 12.55 -0.22
C ALA A 253 -43.24 13.93 -0.18
N ALA A 254 -41.98 13.92 -0.56
CA ALA A 254 -41.36 14.53 -1.76
C ALA A 254 -41.65 16.01 -2.08
N THR A 255 -40.66 16.85 -2.19
CA THR A 255 -40.09 17.38 -3.43
C THR A 255 -39.34 18.71 -3.25
N LYS A 256 -38.22 18.74 -3.96
CA LYS A 256 -37.62 19.84 -4.74
C LYS A 256 -36.71 20.89 -4.10
N ALA A 257 -35.56 20.86 -4.70
CA ALA A 257 -34.50 21.85 -4.77
C ALA A 257 -34.95 23.28 -5.07
N THR A 258 -34.21 24.27 -4.58
CA THR A 258 -33.78 25.39 -5.39
C THR A 258 -32.56 26.13 -4.78
N THR A 259 -31.66 26.45 -5.65
CA THR A 259 -30.47 27.29 -5.57
C THR A 259 -30.78 28.72 -5.07
N ALA A 260 -29.86 29.34 -4.34
CA ALA A 260 -29.28 30.62 -4.70
C ALA A 260 -28.24 31.16 -3.72
N SER A 261 -27.25 31.76 -4.28
CA SER A 261 -26.13 32.51 -3.72
C SER A 261 -26.54 33.68 -2.85
N GLY A 262 -25.73 34.00 -1.84
CA GLY A 262 -25.80 35.27 -1.13
C GLY A 262 -24.59 35.50 -0.24
N VAL A 263 -23.66 36.35 -0.70
CA VAL A 263 -22.53 36.88 0.06
C VAL A 263 -23.00 37.99 0.96
N GLY A 264 -22.55 38.00 2.23
CA GLY A 264 -22.66 39.16 3.12
C GLY A 264 -21.84 39.00 4.41
N PRO A 265 -21.04 39.97 4.81
CA PRO A 265 -20.10 39.88 5.92
C PRO A 265 -20.74 40.30 7.25
N GLY A 266 -20.51 39.51 8.30
CA GLY A 266 -20.91 39.89 9.65
C GLY A 266 -20.15 39.07 10.69
N GLY A 267 -19.11 39.66 11.27
CA GLY A 267 -18.35 39.05 12.34
C GLY A 267 -19.09 39.04 13.67
N GLY A 268 -18.97 37.94 14.41
CA GLY A 268 -19.28 37.81 15.81
C GLY A 268 -18.49 36.67 16.41
N PRO A 269 -17.93 36.75 17.63
CA PRO A 269 -17.10 35.68 18.18
C PRO A 269 -17.98 34.53 18.68
N GLY A 270 -18.03 33.47 17.88
CA GLY A 270 -18.66 32.20 18.26
C GLY A 270 -17.63 31.24 18.79
N THR A 271 -17.80 30.87 20.02
CA THR A 271 -17.13 29.79 20.75
C THR A 271 -17.10 28.50 19.94
N GLY A 272 -15.94 28.23 19.27
CA GLY A 272 -15.67 27.00 18.58
C GLY A 272 -14.52 26.24 19.25
N GLY A 273 -14.81 25.51 20.30
CA GLY A 273 -13.81 24.79 21.09
C GLY A 273 -13.75 23.27 20.92
N THR A 274 -14.47 22.67 19.96
CA THR A 274 -14.54 21.18 19.86
C THR A 274 -14.09 20.59 18.53
N SER A 275 -13.78 21.38 17.52
CA SER A 275 -13.38 20.86 16.20
C SER A 275 -11.89 20.63 16.01
N SER A 276 -10.99 21.26 16.80
CA SER A 276 -9.54 21.13 16.56
C SER A 276 -8.98 19.83 17.11
N SER A 277 -9.39 19.41 18.29
CA SER A 277 -8.87 18.19 18.95
C SER A 277 -9.23 16.91 18.17
N GLY A 278 -10.46 16.80 17.63
CA GLY A 278 -10.86 15.67 16.80
C GLY A 278 -10.06 15.55 15.51
N ASN A 279 -9.77 16.67 14.87
CA ASN A 279 -8.95 16.71 13.66
C ASN A 279 -7.47 16.35 13.92
N GLU A 280 -6.92 16.78 15.08
CA GLU A 280 -5.56 16.43 15.48
C GLU A 280 -5.41 14.91 15.73
N VAL A 281 -6.36 14.28 16.43
CA VAL A 281 -6.39 12.82 16.65
C VAL A 281 -6.51 12.07 15.33
N THR A 282 -7.39 12.50 14.42
CA THR A 282 -7.54 11.87 13.09
C THR A 282 -6.26 11.97 12.28
N ASN A 283 -5.61 13.12 12.24
CA ASN A 283 -4.37 13.32 11.49
C ASN A 283 -3.21 12.49 12.08
N ALA A 284 -3.10 12.42 13.41
CA ALA A 284 -2.10 11.59 14.09
C ALA A 284 -2.35 10.10 13.80
N THR A 285 -3.63 9.65 13.78
CA THR A 285 -3.99 8.28 13.45
C THR A 285 -3.63 7.94 11.99
N ARG A 286 -3.91 8.83 11.04
CA ARG A 286 -3.53 8.67 9.62
C ARG A 286 -2.02 8.50 9.48
N SER A 287 -1.23 9.36 10.12
CA SER A 287 0.24 9.29 10.10
C SER A 287 0.76 7.99 10.69
N ALA A 288 0.20 7.55 11.82
CA ALA A 288 0.58 6.31 12.49
C ALA A 288 0.25 5.06 11.64
N VAL A 289 -0.93 5.01 11.02
CA VAL A 289 -1.35 3.91 10.12
C VAL A 289 -0.39 3.78 8.94
N VAL A 290 -0.05 4.89 8.28
CA VAL A 290 0.86 4.90 7.13
C VAL A 290 2.27 4.49 7.54
N ALA A 291 2.81 5.06 8.63
CA ALA A 291 4.14 4.73 9.10
C ALA A 291 4.24 3.26 9.53
N TYR A 292 3.21 2.76 10.23
CA TYR A 292 3.15 1.34 10.61
C TYR A 292 3.10 0.40 9.41
N ALA A 293 2.32 0.72 8.39
CA ALA A 293 2.23 -0.10 7.18
C ALA A 293 3.58 -0.21 6.44
N LYS A 294 4.35 0.86 6.39
CA LYS A 294 5.64 0.91 5.68
C LYS A 294 6.71 -0.01 6.25
N GLN A 295 6.63 -0.40 7.54
CA GLN A 295 7.56 -1.35 8.15
C GLN A 295 7.55 -2.72 7.49
N PHE A 296 6.49 -3.07 6.78
CA PHE A 296 6.27 -4.40 6.21
C PHE A 296 6.61 -4.48 4.72
N LEU A 297 7.25 -3.44 4.17
CA LEU A 297 7.74 -3.46 2.79
C LEU A 297 8.67 -4.64 2.55
N GLY A 298 8.48 -5.33 1.41
CA GLY A 298 9.27 -6.51 1.03
C GLY A 298 8.78 -7.82 1.65
N ASN A 299 7.89 -7.81 2.63
CA ASN A 299 7.34 -9.03 3.23
C ASN A 299 6.46 -9.80 2.23
N PRO A 300 6.33 -11.13 2.39
CA PRO A 300 5.70 -11.99 1.39
C PRO A 300 4.21 -11.68 1.17
N TYR A 301 3.76 -11.88 -0.08
CA TYR A 301 2.36 -12.09 -0.39
C TYR A 301 1.98 -13.56 -0.19
N VAL A 302 0.88 -13.81 0.51
CA VAL A 302 0.27 -15.15 0.62
C VAL A 302 -1.23 -15.02 0.44
N TYR A 303 -1.80 -15.70 -0.57
CA TYR A 303 -3.24 -15.71 -0.80
C TYR A 303 -4.00 -16.22 0.43
N GLY A 304 -5.00 -15.49 0.91
CA GLY A 304 -5.72 -15.80 2.14
C GLY A 304 -4.96 -15.45 3.43
N GLY A 305 -3.72 -15.00 3.34
CA GLY A 305 -2.87 -14.65 4.48
C GLY A 305 -3.25 -13.32 5.12
N THR A 306 -2.91 -13.19 6.42
CA THR A 306 -3.14 -11.98 7.23
C THR A 306 -1.93 -11.59 8.07
N SER A 307 -0.83 -12.34 7.97
CA SER A 307 0.39 -12.05 8.73
C SER A 307 1.21 -10.99 8.02
N LEU A 308 1.44 -9.86 8.71
CA LEU A 308 2.22 -8.75 8.16
C LEU A 308 3.70 -9.14 7.90
N THR A 309 4.22 -10.18 8.57
CA THR A 309 5.61 -10.64 8.44
C THR A 309 5.76 -11.92 7.63
N ASN A 310 4.80 -12.87 7.79
CA ASN A 310 4.92 -14.20 7.19
C ASN A 310 4.07 -14.38 5.92
N GLY A 311 3.30 -13.37 5.56
CA GLY A 311 2.52 -13.29 4.33
C GLY A 311 1.07 -12.88 4.52
N ALA A 312 0.67 -11.91 3.73
CA ALA A 312 -0.69 -11.39 3.67
C ALA A 312 -1.14 -11.24 2.21
N ASP A 313 -2.45 -11.37 1.95
CA ASP A 313 -3.03 -10.90 0.70
C ASP A 313 -3.39 -9.39 0.79
N CYS A 314 -3.90 -8.80 -0.27
CA CYS A 314 -4.17 -7.37 -0.35
C CYS A 314 -5.08 -6.86 0.80
N SER A 315 -6.21 -7.52 1.03
CA SER A 315 -7.15 -7.16 2.09
C SER A 315 -6.74 -7.64 3.47
N GLY A 316 -6.00 -8.74 3.57
CA GLY A 316 -5.38 -9.21 4.82
C GLY A 316 -4.32 -8.25 5.33
N PHE A 317 -3.52 -7.67 4.44
CA PHE A 317 -2.55 -6.64 4.76
C PHE A 317 -3.23 -5.40 5.36
N THR A 318 -4.18 -4.81 4.63
CA THR A 318 -4.91 -3.62 5.11
C THR A 318 -5.68 -3.92 6.40
N MET A 319 -6.36 -5.07 6.49
CA MET A 319 -7.06 -5.49 7.70
C MET A 319 -6.13 -5.53 8.91
N SER A 320 -4.97 -6.16 8.77
CA SER A 320 -4.03 -6.34 9.89
C SER A 320 -3.34 -5.04 10.30
N VAL A 321 -3.06 -4.14 9.35
CA VAL A 321 -2.57 -2.78 9.65
C VAL A 321 -3.60 -2.01 10.49
N PHE A 322 -4.84 -1.97 10.07
CA PHE A 322 -5.91 -1.25 10.81
C PHE A 322 -6.25 -1.90 12.15
N ALA A 323 -6.20 -3.24 12.23
CA ALA A 323 -6.45 -3.97 13.48
C ALA A 323 -5.45 -3.61 14.58
N HIS A 324 -4.20 -3.26 14.24
CA HIS A 324 -3.20 -2.75 15.19
C HIS A 324 -3.69 -1.49 15.92
N PHE A 325 -4.50 -0.67 15.27
CA PHE A 325 -5.09 0.55 15.83
C PHE A 325 -6.51 0.34 16.40
N GLY A 326 -6.95 -0.91 16.54
CA GLY A 326 -8.29 -1.25 17.04
C GLY A 326 -9.42 -1.02 16.02
N ILE A 327 -9.10 -0.83 14.75
CA ILE A 327 -10.07 -0.52 13.69
C ILE A 327 -10.38 -1.79 12.89
N SER A 328 -11.67 -2.19 12.86
CA SER A 328 -12.15 -3.36 12.12
C SER A 328 -12.62 -2.96 10.72
N THR A 329 -11.88 -3.38 9.68
CA THR A 329 -12.20 -3.06 8.28
C THR A 329 -13.01 -4.14 7.56
N GLY A 330 -12.88 -5.41 7.98
CA GLY A 330 -13.41 -6.58 7.27
C GLY A 330 -12.33 -7.39 6.59
N ARG A 331 -12.64 -8.65 6.21
CA ARG A 331 -11.63 -9.58 5.68
C ARG A 331 -11.35 -9.38 4.19
N SER A 332 -12.37 -9.23 3.39
CA SER A 332 -12.22 -9.11 1.94
C SER A 332 -12.18 -7.64 1.48
N SER A 333 -11.60 -7.39 0.30
CA SER A 333 -11.62 -6.05 -0.32
C SER A 333 -13.05 -5.51 -0.48
N ARG A 334 -14.03 -6.37 -0.77
CA ARG A 334 -15.44 -5.99 -0.87
C ARG A 334 -16.06 -5.62 0.47
N ASP A 335 -15.75 -6.37 1.54
CA ASP A 335 -16.21 -6.03 2.89
C ASP A 335 -15.67 -4.67 3.31
N GLN A 336 -14.38 -4.41 3.02
CA GLN A 336 -13.73 -3.15 3.33
C GLN A 336 -14.35 -2.00 2.53
N ALA A 337 -14.61 -2.21 1.24
CA ALA A 337 -15.25 -1.22 0.37
C ALA A 337 -16.71 -0.91 0.80
N ALA A 338 -17.39 -1.85 1.44
CA ALA A 338 -18.76 -1.68 1.92
C ALA A 338 -18.84 -1.03 3.31
N LYS A 339 -17.86 -1.28 4.19
CA LYS A 339 -17.87 -0.81 5.59
C LYS A 339 -17.32 0.60 5.77
N GLY A 340 -16.30 0.98 5.01
CA GLY A 340 -15.67 2.29 5.15
C GLY A 340 -16.59 3.42 4.67
N LYS A 341 -16.39 4.62 5.23
CA LYS A 341 -17.06 5.83 4.75
C LYS A 341 -16.51 6.21 3.38
N GLU A 342 -17.37 6.29 2.38
CA GLU A 342 -16.96 6.64 1.02
C GLU A 342 -16.36 8.04 0.94
N VAL A 343 -15.26 8.14 0.21
CA VAL A 343 -14.57 9.40 -0.12
C VAL A 343 -14.35 9.45 -1.64
N ALA A 344 -14.31 10.65 -2.20
CA ALA A 344 -14.00 10.77 -3.61
C ALA A 344 -12.55 10.33 -3.90
N VAL A 345 -12.32 9.55 -4.96
CA VAL A 345 -10.97 9.08 -5.35
C VAL A 345 -10.00 10.25 -5.53
N SER A 346 -10.50 11.41 -6.02
CA SER A 346 -9.70 12.63 -6.18
C SER A 346 -9.39 13.37 -4.87
N ALA A 347 -10.02 12.98 -3.75
CA ALA A 347 -9.89 13.64 -2.45
C ALA A 347 -9.32 12.69 -1.37
N VAL A 348 -8.73 11.56 -1.78
CA VAL A 348 -8.11 10.61 -0.86
C VAL A 348 -6.99 11.24 -0.05
N GLN A 349 -6.91 10.87 1.21
CA GLN A 349 -5.87 11.29 2.14
C GLN A 349 -5.05 10.09 2.60
N PRO A 350 -3.79 10.29 3.02
CA PRO A 350 -2.99 9.20 3.61
C PRO A 350 -3.78 8.48 4.69
N GLY A 351 -3.80 7.14 4.64
CA GLY A 351 -4.60 6.30 5.52
C GLY A 351 -5.96 5.88 4.95
N ASP A 352 -6.42 6.42 3.82
CA ASP A 352 -7.61 5.92 3.12
C ASP A 352 -7.30 4.68 2.30
N LEU A 353 -8.32 3.88 2.01
CA LEU A 353 -8.20 2.70 1.16
C LEU A 353 -8.71 2.99 -0.25
N LEU A 354 -7.90 2.66 -1.24
CA LEU A 354 -8.26 2.64 -2.66
C LEU A 354 -8.60 1.22 -3.10
N PHE A 355 -9.65 1.09 -3.89
CA PHE A 355 -10.12 -0.19 -4.42
C PHE A 355 -10.04 -0.22 -5.93
N TYR A 356 -9.73 -1.40 -6.45
CA TYR A 356 -9.60 -1.67 -7.87
C TYR A 356 -10.51 -2.83 -8.25
N ALA A 357 -11.06 -2.78 -9.46
CA ALA A 357 -12.04 -3.75 -9.92
C ALA A 357 -11.66 -4.36 -11.27
N SER A 358 -12.11 -5.57 -11.51
CA SER A 358 -12.19 -6.15 -12.85
C SER A 358 -13.66 -6.12 -13.28
N GLY A 359 -14.01 -5.27 -14.23
CA GLY A 359 -15.39 -4.92 -14.53
C GLY A 359 -16.08 -4.31 -13.29
N ASN A 360 -17.18 -4.91 -12.86
CA ASN A 360 -17.93 -4.44 -11.66
C ASN A 360 -17.52 -5.16 -10.36
N TYR A 361 -16.48 -6.00 -10.40
CA TYR A 361 -16.08 -6.82 -9.28
C TYR A 361 -14.81 -6.26 -8.63
N ILE A 362 -14.96 -5.66 -7.43
CA ILE A 362 -13.81 -5.22 -6.62
C ILE A 362 -13.04 -6.47 -6.19
N ASN A 363 -11.78 -6.54 -6.63
CA ASN A 363 -10.90 -7.67 -6.38
C ASN A 363 -9.61 -7.29 -5.66
N HIS A 364 -9.23 -6.02 -5.63
CA HIS A 364 -8.01 -5.57 -4.97
C HIS A 364 -8.22 -4.32 -4.11
N VAL A 365 -7.35 -4.15 -3.12
CA VAL A 365 -7.33 -3.00 -2.21
C VAL A 365 -5.89 -2.61 -1.88
N ALA A 366 -5.66 -1.30 -1.76
CA ALA A 366 -4.39 -0.73 -1.36
C ALA A 366 -4.58 0.43 -0.36
N LEU A 367 -3.62 0.63 0.53
CA LEU A 367 -3.59 1.74 1.46
C LEU A 367 -2.91 2.94 0.79
N TYR A 368 -3.61 4.07 0.69
CA TYR A 368 -3.03 5.31 0.17
C TYR A 368 -2.08 5.93 1.19
N ILE A 369 -0.86 6.23 0.76
CA ILE A 369 0.21 6.74 1.63
C ILE A 369 0.62 8.19 1.33
N GLY A 370 -0.13 8.85 0.43
CA GLY A 370 0.17 10.20 -0.02
C GLY A 370 0.99 10.26 -1.31
N ASN A 371 1.13 11.44 -1.87
CA ASN A 371 1.94 11.73 -3.06
C ASN A 371 1.61 10.85 -4.29
N GLY A 372 0.34 10.47 -4.45
CA GLY A 372 -0.09 9.60 -5.55
C GLY A 372 0.40 8.16 -5.42
N GLN A 373 0.74 7.69 -4.22
CA GLN A 373 1.27 6.37 -3.96
C GLN A 373 0.37 5.54 -3.04
N VAL A 374 0.42 4.23 -3.24
CA VAL A 374 -0.23 3.23 -2.38
C VAL A 374 0.78 2.19 -1.92
N ILE A 375 0.55 1.60 -0.75
CA ILE A 375 1.21 0.38 -0.29
C ILE A 375 0.21 -0.76 -0.29
N HIS A 376 0.60 -1.91 -0.85
CA HIS A 376 -0.26 -3.07 -0.98
C HIS A 376 0.53 -4.38 -1.05
N ALA A 377 -0.09 -5.48 -0.65
CA ALA A 377 0.40 -6.81 -0.98
C ALA A 377 0.00 -7.13 -2.43
N SER A 378 0.97 -7.18 -3.34
CA SER A 378 0.76 -7.17 -4.79
C SER A 378 0.73 -8.57 -5.41
N THR A 379 1.88 -9.25 -5.50
CA THR A 379 1.99 -10.61 -6.07
C THR A 379 2.85 -11.49 -5.18
N ALA A 380 2.78 -12.82 -5.36
CA ALA A 380 3.66 -13.76 -4.66
C ALA A 380 5.16 -13.48 -4.90
N LYS A 381 5.50 -12.85 -6.02
CA LYS A 381 6.87 -12.52 -6.40
C LYS A 381 7.36 -11.20 -5.79
N SER A 382 6.51 -10.17 -5.79
CA SER A 382 6.87 -8.84 -5.33
C SER A 382 6.54 -8.58 -3.85
N GLY A 383 5.64 -9.36 -3.26
CA GLY A 383 5.24 -9.18 -1.87
C GLY A 383 4.51 -7.85 -1.62
N ILE A 384 4.76 -7.27 -0.44
CA ILE A 384 4.26 -5.95 -0.06
C ILE A 384 5.17 -4.89 -0.66
N LYS A 385 4.59 -3.99 -1.46
CA LYS A 385 5.34 -2.96 -2.19
C LYS A 385 4.59 -1.63 -2.27
N ILE A 386 5.30 -0.58 -2.66
CA ILE A 386 4.72 0.70 -3.03
C ILE A 386 4.54 0.74 -4.55
N SER A 387 3.40 1.27 -4.99
CA SER A 387 3.07 1.50 -6.40
C SER A 387 2.43 2.89 -6.57
N PRO A 388 2.48 3.50 -7.77
CA PRO A 388 1.64 4.64 -8.08
C PRO A 388 0.16 4.27 -7.86
N SER A 389 -0.64 5.18 -7.31
CA SER A 389 -2.07 4.89 -7.04
C SER A 389 -2.89 4.63 -8.30
N ASN A 390 -2.39 5.07 -9.44
CA ASN A 390 -2.97 4.89 -10.77
C ASN A 390 -2.35 3.73 -11.56
N TYR A 391 -1.58 2.82 -10.92
CA TYR A 391 -1.04 1.63 -11.60
C TYR A 391 -2.16 0.75 -12.20
N ARG A 392 -3.33 0.80 -11.59
CA ARG A 392 -4.65 0.39 -12.10
C ARG A 392 -5.61 1.56 -11.92
N THR A 393 -6.74 1.56 -12.62
CA THR A 393 -7.77 2.58 -12.45
C THR A 393 -8.52 2.36 -11.13
N PRO A 394 -8.39 3.26 -10.13
CA PRO A 394 -9.15 3.13 -8.89
C PRO A 394 -10.65 3.31 -9.16
N CYS A 395 -11.48 2.39 -8.67
CA CYS A 395 -12.93 2.44 -8.85
C CYS A 395 -13.69 3.01 -7.64
N LYS A 396 -13.07 2.98 -6.45
CA LYS A 396 -13.66 3.44 -5.19
C LYS A 396 -12.57 3.81 -4.19
N ALA A 397 -12.92 4.72 -3.28
CA ALA A 397 -12.12 4.99 -2.09
C ALA A 397 -13.00 5.06 -0.84
N VAL A 398 -12.47 4.61 0.30
CA VAL A 398 -13.14 4.75 1.60
C VAL A 398 -12.16 5.13 2.70
N SER A 399 -12.68 5.80 3.72
CA SER A 399 -11.96 6.10 4.96
C SER A 399 -12.53 5.31 6.13
N PHE A 400 -11.65 4.86 7.02
CA PHE A 400 -11.96 4.30 8.33
C PHE A 400 -11.51 5.22 9.48
N LEU A 401 -11.01 6.40 9.12
CA LEU A 401 -10.32 7.34 10.03
C LEU A 401 -11.03 8.71 10.14
N ASN A 402 -12.34 8.72 10.07
CA ASN A 402 -13.15 9.95 10.17
C ASN A 402 -13.99 9.95 11.43
#